data_5b2c414e9ef5bd3206ef1d8ef68e701f
#
_entry.id   5b2c414e9ef5bd3206ef1d8ef68e701f
#
_cell.length_a   1.000
_cell.length_b   1.000
_cell.length_c   1.000
_cell.angle_alpha   90.00
_cell.angle_beta   90.00
_cell.angle_gamma   90.00
#
_symmetry.space_group_name_H-M   'P 1'
#
loop_
_entity.id
_entity.type
_entity.pdbx_description
1 polymer ?
#
loop_
_entity_poly.entity_id
_entity_poly.type
_entity_poly.pdbx_seq_one_letter_code
_entity_poly.pdbx_strand_id
1 'polypeptide(L)'
;KKMQSALLTIIRRETLEAERKEKERLAKLKSSNDGAKTAVKNNNEAIASTKTSSKNSKVGNVEGGLTSTTDNRPYSALETTEEGREASILFENNRGNLPWPVDRGNVYIHFGVENIPGTKLNRKSDGIELALPKGSSVKSVANGVVKYTGDINGDLTVFIQHGKYFSTYTHLSSINVSKDQEVRAGTILGKSGI
;
A
#
# COMPACT_ATOMS: atom_id res chain seq x y z
N LYS A 1 4.26 22.13 6.71
CA LYS A 1 4.49 21.41 7.97
C LYS A 1 3.24 20.69 8.49
N LYS A 2 2.04 21.31 8.49
CA LYS A 2 0.81 20.67 9.03
C LYS A 2 0.33 19.50 8.16
N MET A 3 0.44 19.58 6.84
CA MET A 3 0.09 18.48 5.93
C MET A 3 0.99 17.24 6.14
N GLN A 4 2.30 17.45 6.28
CA GLN A 4 3.23 16.36 6.60
C GLN A 4 2.88 15.70 7.94
N SER A 5 2.51 16.51 8.95
CA SER A 5 2.07 15.99 10.24
C SER A 5 0.79 15.16 10.13
N ALA A 6 -0.19 15.61 9.33
CA ALA A 6 -1.42 14.86 9.07
C ALA A 6 -1.14 13.54 8.34
N LEU A 7 -0.30 13.57 7.32
CA LEU A 7 0.13 12.38 6.58
C LEU A 7 0.82 11.36 7.50
N LEU A 8 1.78 11.81 8.31
CA LEU A 8 2.47 10.94 9.27
C LEU A 8 1.51 10.31 10.29
N THR A 9 0.51 11.06 10.75
CA THR A 9 -0.51 10.52 11.66
C THR A 9 -1.34 9.42 11.00
N ILE A 10 -1.70 9.60 9.73
CA ILE A 10 -2.46 8.60 8.96
C ILE A 10 -1.60 7.36 8.73
N ILE A 11 -0.36 7.52 8.26
CA ILE A 11 0.58 6.41 8.06
C ILE A 11 0.74 5.61 9.36
N ARG A 12 0.97 6.29 10.49
CA ARG A 12 1.13 5.64 11.79
C ARG A 12 -0.11 4.85 12.20
N ARG A 13 -1.30 5.40 11.96
CA ARG A 13 -2.57 4.70 12.25
C ARG A 13 -2.72 3.45 11.40
N GLU A 14 -2.49 3.54 10.08
CA GLU A 14 -2.59 2.40 9.16
C GLU A 14 -1.55 1.31 9.51
N THR A 15 -0.34 1.70 9.88
CA THR A 15 0.70 0.76 10.34
C THR A 15 0.26 0.00 11.59
N LEU A 16 -0.25 0.70 12.60
CA LEU A 16 -0.75 0.08 13.83
C LEU A 16 -1.94 -0.86 13.57
N GLU A 17 -2.82 -0.48 12.66
CA GLU A 17 -3.96 -1.32 12.25
C GLU A 17 -3.50 -2.58 11.53
N ALA A 18 -2.53 -2.47 10.64
CA ALA A 18 -1.93 -3.60 9.93
C ALA A 18 -1.25 -4.58 10.92
N GLU A 19 -0.43 -4.07 11.85
CA GLU A 19 0.21 -4.88 12.89
C GLU A 19 -0.81 -5.60 13.78
N ARG A 20 -1.91 -4.93 14.14
CA ARG A 20 -2.97 -5.54 14.95
C ARG A 20 -3.65 -6.69 14.19
N LYS A 21 -3.99 -6.49 12.91
CA LYS A 21 -4.59 -7.52 12.05
C LYS A 21 -3.67 -8.72 11.88
N GLU A 22 -2.37 -8.47 11.75
CA GLU A 22 -1.39 -9.55 11.64
C GLU A 22 -1.27 -10.36 12.92
N LYS A 23 -1.19 -9.70 14.09
CA LYS A 23 -1.21 -10.38 15.38
C LYS A 23 -2.44 -11.25 15.57
N GLU A 24 -3.61 -10.75 15.19
CA GLU A 24 -4.87 -11.49 15.26
C GLU A 24 -4.86 -12.70 14.33
N ARG A 25 -4.36 -12.56 13.10
CA ARG A 25 -4.21 -13.65 12.13
C ARG A 25 -3.27 -14.73 12.66
N LEU A 26 -2.12 -14.34 13.20
CA LEU A 26 -1.16 -15.28 13.79
C LEU A 26 -1.73 -15.99 15.02
N ALA A 27 -2.51 -15.30 15.85
CA ALA A 27 -3.18 -15.90 17.00
C ALA A 27 -4.22 -16.94 16.57
N LYS A 28 -5.00 -16.66 15.52
CA LYS A 28 -5.97 -17.60 14.94
C LYS A 28 -5.28 -18.83 14.34
N LEU A 29 -4.16 -18.66 13.68
CA LEU A 29 -3.37 -19.79 13.12
C LEU A 29 -2.79 -20.68 14.23
N LYS A 30 -2.33 -20.10 15.35
CA LYS A 30 -1.84 -20.86 16.50
C LYS A 30 -2.97 -21.66 17.18
N SER A 31 -4.15 -21.07 17.35
CA SER A 31 -5.28 -21.75 17.96
C SER A 31 -5.85 -22.87 17.09
N SER A 32 -5.78 -22.77 15.77
CA SER A 32 -6.21 -23.84 14.87
C SER A 32 -5.20 -24.99 14.80
N ASN A 33 -3.93 -24.73 15.06
CA ASN A 33 -2.88 -25.77 15.06
C ASN A 33 -2.83 -26.57 16.39
N ASP A 34 -3.27 -26.00 17.50
CA ASP A 34 -3.41 -26.71 18.79
C ASP A 34 -4.61 -27.66 18.80
N GLY A 35 -5.67 -27.34 18.06
CA GLY A 35 -6.83 -28.22 17.88
C GLY A 35 -6.54 -29.51 17.06
N ALA A 36 -5.53 -29.48 16.19
CA ALA A 36 -5.16 -30.62 15.37
C ALA A 36 -4.25 -31.64 16.08
N LYS A 37 -3.61 -31.27 17.20
CA LYS A 37 -2.72 -32.17 17.96
C LYS A 37 -3.46 -33.08 18.95
N THR A 38 -4.74 -32.82 19.22
CA THR A 38 -5.53 -33.64 20.18
C THR A 38 -6.30 -34.79 19.53
N ALA A 39 -6.34 -34.88 18.19
CA ALA A 39 -7.11 -35.90 17.48
C ALA A 39 -6.28 -37.11 16.96
N VAL A 40 -4.96 -37.18 17.25
CA VAL A 40 -4.10 -38.29 16.85
C VAL A 40 -3.51 -38.98 18.07
N LYS A 41 -4.38 -39.52 18.92
CA LYS A 41 -3.99 -40.44 19.98
C LYS A 41 -5.10 -41.47 20.20
N ASN A 42 -5.35 -42.29 19.21
CA ASN A 42 -5.97 -43.60 19.35
C ASN A 42 -6.06 -44.21 17.94
N ASN A 43 -5.09 -45.02 17.58
CA ASN A 43 -5.19 -46.26 16.80
C ASN A 43 -3.78 -46.70 16.40
N ASN A 44 -3.11 -47.39 17.33
CA ASN A 44 -2.04 -48.28 17.00
C ASN A 44 -2.53 -49.68 17.39
N GLU A 45 -2.82 -50.50 16.41
CA GLU A 45 -2.55 -51.95 16.48
C GLU A 45 -2.71 -52.56 15.10
N ALA A 46 -1.66 -53.33 14.76
CA ALA A 46 -1.55 -54.44 13.77
C ALA A 46 -1.65 -54.04 12.27
N ILE A 47 -0.66 -54.26 11.48
CA ILE A 47 -0.20 -55.58 10.93
C ILE A 47 1.10 -55.39 10.13
N ALA A 48 1.93 -56.42 10.22
CA ALA A 48 3.27 -56.56 9.70
C ALA A 48 3.37 -56.72 8.16
N SER A 49 4.56 -56.32 7.68
CA SER A 49 5.34 -56.91 6.58
C SER A 49 4.81 -56.89 5.15
N THR A 50 5.46 -56.11 4.31
CA THR A 50 6.15 -56.67 3.12
C THR A 50 7.17 -55.67 2.57
N LYS A 51 8.42 -56.12 2.44
CA LYS A 51 9.50 -55.46 1.71
C LYS A 51 9.23 -55.51 0.22
N THR A 52 9.39 -54.45 -0.51
CA THR A 52 10.05 -54.45 -1.82
C THR A 52 10.56 -53.06 -2.18
N SER A 53 11.79 -53.07 -2.61
CA SER A 53 12.63 -51.99 -3.11
C SER A 53 12.08 -51.35 -4.39
N SER A 54 12.10 -50.04 -4.54
CA SER A 54 12.79 -49.36 -5.65
C SER A 54 12.54 -47.86 -5.73
N LYS A 55 13.65 -47.12 -5.77
CA LYS A 55 13.94 -45.87 -6.47
C LYS A 55 13.05 -44.64 -6.29
N ASN A 56 13.60 -43.69 -5.52
CA ASN A 56 13.91 -42.31 -5.89
C ASN A 56 12.81 -41.52 -6.62
N SER A 57 11.99 -40.81 -5.85
CA SER A 57 11.39 -39.57 -6.28
C SER A 57 11.24 -38.69 -5.05
N LYS A 58 11.96 -37.60 -5.06
CA LYS A 58 12.03 -36.53 -4.07
C LYS A 58 10.66 -35.84 -4.03
N VAL A 59 9.74 -36.31 -3.21
CA VAL A 59 8.51 -35.61 -2.89
C VAL A 59 8.84 -34.67 -1.72
N GLY A 60 8.92 -33.39 -2.02
CA GLY A 60 9.13 -32.36 -1.03
C GLY A 60 7.98 -32.34 -0.05
N ASN A 61 8.33 -32.30 1.20
CA ASN A 61 7.52 -32.07 2.35
C ASN A 61 6.74 -30.76 2.16
N VAL A 62 5.41 -30.84 2.12
CA VAL A 62 4.53 -29.67 2.15
C VAL A 62 4.35 -29.30 3.61
N GLU A 63 5.38 -28.78 4.23
CA GLU A 63 5.20 -27.92 5.39
C GLU A 63 4.69 -26.58 4.87
N GLY A 64 3.50 -26.19 5.32
CA GLY A 64 2.94 -24.85 5.15
C GLY A 64 3.81 -23.81 5.85
N GLY A 65 5.00 -23.60 5.32
CA GLY A 65 5.90 -22.53 5.67
C GLY A 65 5.66 -21.40 4.66
N LEU A 66 5.38 -20.21 5.17
CA LEU A 66 5.56 -18.96 4.44
C LEU A 66 6.80 -19.09 3.55
N THR A 67 6.61 -19.15 2.24
CA THR A 67 7.71 -18.99 1.31
C THR A 67 8.25 -17.58 1.51
N SER A 68 9.26 -17.44 2.36
CA SER A 68 10.12 -16.28 2.33
C SER A 68 10.86 -16.32 1.00
N THR A 69 10.26 -15.79 -0.04
CA THR A 69 11.06 -15.25 -1.12
C THR A 69 12.02 -14.29 -0.44
N THR A 70 13.30 -14.56 -0.55
CA THR A 70 14.42 -13.70 -0.13
C THR A 70 14.40 -12.42 -0.95
N ASP A 71 13.36 -11.64 -0.77
CA ASP A 71 13.27 -10.28 -1.23
C ASP A 71 14.05 -9.46 -0.20
N ASN A 72 15.18 -8.91 -0.61
CA ASN A 72 16.07 -8.07 0.20
C ASN A 72 15.41 -6.70 0.48
N ARG A 73 14.08 -6.69 0.63
CA ARG A 73 13.23 -5.50 0.86
C ARG A 73 13.10 -5.26 2.37
N PRO A 74 13.21 -4.03 2.82
CA PRO A 74 12.99 -3.71 4.23
C PRO A 74 11.56 -4.08 4.63
N TYR A 75 11.42 -4.73 5.78
CA TYR A 75 10.12 -5.09 6.35
C TYR A 75 9.19 -3.87 6.47
N SER A 76 7.96 -4.04 6.05
CA SER A 76 6.89 -3.06 6.24
C SER A 76 5.62 -3.75 6.74
N ALA A 77 5.05 -3.25 7.84
CA ALA A 77 3.79 -3.75 8.36
C ALA A 77 2.62 -3.61 7.36
N LEU A 78 2.73 -2.71 6.40
CA LEU A 78 1.75 -2.49 5.34
C LEU A 78 1.85 -3.51 4.19
N GLU A 79 2.90 -4.34 4.17
CA GLU A 79 3.15 -5.42 3.19
C GLU A 79 2.99 -6.83 3.81
N THR A 80 2.41 -6.94 4.99
CA THR A 80 2.19 -8.23 5.67
C THR A 80 1.06 -9.05 5.06
N THR A 81 0.14 -8.40 4.33
CA THR A 81 -0.87 -9.08 3.52
C THR A 81 -0.39 -9.22 2.08
N GLU A 82 -0.85 -10.27 1.39
CA GLU A 82 -0.49 -10.50 -0.02
C GLU A 82 -0.94 -9.33 -0.89
N GLU A 83 -2.16 -8.81 -0.67
CA GLU A 83 -2.71 -7.67 -1.40
C GLU A 83 -1.87 -6.39 -1.19
N GLY A 84 -1.42 -6.14 0.04
CA GLY A 84 -0.57 -5.00 0.37
C GLY A 84 0.80 -5.09 -0.31
N ARG A 85 1.36 -6.30 -0.37
CA ARG A 85 2.63 -6.57 -1.04
C ARG A 85 2.52 -6.44 -2.55
N GLU A 86 1.48 -7.03 -3.17
CA GLU A 86 1.21 -6.87 -4.61
C GLU A 86 1.02 -5.40 -4.99
N ALA A 87 0.24 -4.64 -4.22
CA ALA A 87 0.02 -3.22 -4.45
C ALA A 87 1.34 -2.42 -4.41
N SER A 88 2.24 -2.75 -3.47
CA SER A 88 3.57 -2.13 -3.38
C SER A 88 4.42 -2.45 -4.61
N ILE A 89 4.48 -3.72 -5.01
CA ILE A 89 5.25 -4.17 -6.17
C ILE A 89 4.74 -3.52 -7.45
N LEU A 90 3.42 -3.49 -7.66
CA LEU A 90 2.80 -2.85 -8.81
C LEU A 90 3.13 -1.36 -8.87
N PHE A 91 3.09 -0.67 -7.73
CA PHE A 91 3.44 0.75 -7.67
C PHE A 91 4.92 0.98 -8.01
N GLU A 92 5.83 0.17 -7.46
CA GLU A 92 7.28 0.26 -7.69
C GLU A 92 7.64 -0.02 -9.15
N ASN A 93 7.02 -1.04 -9.76
CA ASN A 93 7.27 -1.41 -11.16
C ASN A 93 6.81 -0.33 -12.15
N ASN A 94 5.88 0.53 -11.74
CA ASN A 94 5.43 1.68 -12.53
C ASN A 94 6.24 2.96 -12.28
N ARG A 95 7.35 2.88 -11.58
CA ARG A 95 8.22 4.05 -11.35
C ARG A 95 8.69 4.66 -12.68
N GLY A 96 8.41 5.96 -12.85
CA GLY A 96 8.68 6.69 -14.08
C GLY A 96 7.61 6.55 -15.17
N ASN A 97 6.65 5.61 -15.01
CA ASN A 97 5.56 5.36 -15.97
C ASN A 97 4.19 5.61 -15.36
N LEU A 98 4.10 6.18 -14.17
CA LEU A 98 2.80 6.55 -13.58
C LEU A 98 2.10 7.57 -14.47
N PRO A 99 0.78 7.38 -14.74
CA PRO A 99 0.00 8.34 -15.49
C PRO A 99 -0.06 9.69 -14.75
N TRP A 100 -0.13 10.77 -15.52
CA TRP A 100 -0.35 12.09 -14.94
C TRP A 100 -1.72 12.17 -14.24
N PRO A 101 -1.81 12.85 -13.11
CA PRO A 101 -3.07 12.98 -12.38
C PRO A 101 -4.08 13.90 -13.06
N VAL A 102 -3.70 14.53 -14.15
CA VAL A 102 -4.52 15.48 -14.92
C VAL A 102 -4.30 15.30 -16.42
N ASP A 103 -5.32 15.63 -17.23
CA ASP A 103 -5.22 15.50 -18.69
C ASP A 103 -4.39 16.63 -19.32
N ARG A 104 -4.40 17.82 -18.69
CA ARG A 104 -3.69 19.01 -19.18
C ARG A 104 -3.18 19.80 -17.98
N GLY A 105 -2.00 20.39 -18.12
CA GLY A 105 -1.38 21.20 -17.08
C GLY A 105 0.13 21.27 -17.28
N ASN A 106 0.77 22.23 -16.63
CA ASN A 106 2.20 22.39 -16.60
C ASN A 106 2.71 22.26 -15.16
N VAL A 107 3.89 21.68 -14.97
CA VAL A 107 4.54 21.67 -13.66
C VAL A 107 4.97 23.11 -13.35
N TYR A 108 4.40 23.67 -12.31
CA TYR A 108 4.71 25.02 -11.84
C TYR A 108 5.80 25.01 -10.76
N ILE A 109 5.77 24.02 -9.86
CA ILE A 109 6.79 23.78 -8.84
C ILE A 109 7.24 22.34 -8.94
N HIS A 110 8.56 22.13 -9.00
CA HIS A 110 9.16 20.79 -9.04
C HIS A 110 9.42 20.26 -7.60
N PHE A 111 9.50 18.95 -7.50
CA PHE A 111 9.93 18.31 -6.27
C PHE A 111 11.39 18.67 -5.94
N GLY A 112 11.65 18.89 -4.67
CA GLY A 112 12.98 19.17 -4.15
C GLY A 112 13.25 20.66 -3.90
N VAL A 113 14.48 21.08 -4.05
CA VAL A 113 14.91 22.46 -3.84
C VAL A 113 15.13 23.12 -5.20
N GLU A 114 14.45 24.22 -5.44
CA GLU A 114 14.63 25.02 -6.65
C GLU A 114 14.83 26.50 -6.33
N ASN A 115 15.52 27.20 -7.19
CA ASN A 115 15.71 28.66 -7.09
C ASN A 115 14.43 29.37 -7.53
N ILE A 116 14.02 30.38 -6.79
CA ILE A 116 12.92 31.25 -7.21
C ILE A 116 13.44 32.22 -8.27
N PRO A 117 12.91 32.15 -9.52
CA PRO A 117 13.37 33.01 -10.60
C PRO A 117 13.41 34.48 -10.23
N GLY A 118 14.47 35.19 -10.57
CA GLY A 118 14.66 36.61 -10.28
C GLY A 118 15.04 36.94 -8.84
N THR A 119 15.28 35.96 -7.98
CA THR A 119 15.70 36.17 -6.59
C THR A 119 16.92 35.28 -6.23
N LYS A 120 17.53 35.54 -5.07
CA LYS A 120 18.56 34.69 -4.46
C LYS A 120 17.99 33.65 -3.48
N LEU A 121 16.67 33.48 -3.48
CA LEU A 121 15.98 32.61 -2.54
C LEU A 121 15.71 31.23 -3.15
N ASN A 122 15.78 30.21 -2.33
CA ASN A 122 15.42 28.86 -2.67
C ASN A 122 14.08 28.50 -2.01
N ARG A 123 13.25 27.73 -2.71
CA ARG A 123 12.09 27.06 -2.09
C ARG A 123 12.31 25.54 -2.12
N LYS A 124 11.78 24.89 -1.10
CA LYS A 124 11.75 23.42 -1.01
C LYS A 124 10.31 22.97 -1.13
N SER A 125 10.05 22.06 -2.07
CA SER A 125 8.76 21.38 -2.22
C SER A 125 8.90 19.88 -1.98
N ASP A 126 7.95 19.30 -1.24
CA ASP A 126 7.86 17.87 -0.97
C ASP A 126 6.97 17.13 -2.02
N GLY A 127 6.51 17.83 -3.03
CA GLY A 127 5.71 17.33 -4.14
C GLY A 127 5.88 18.19 -5.39
N ILE A 128 5.08 17.88 -6.41
CA ILE A 128 4.96 18.74 -7.60
C ILE A 128 3.68 19.57 -7.49
N GLU A 129 3.73 20.82 -7.96
CA GLU A 129 2.55 21.63 -8.12
C GLU A 129 2.25 21.82 -9.60
N LEU A 130 0.98 21.56 -9.96
CA LEU A 130 0.52 21.63 -11.35
C LEU A 130 -0.35 22.87 -11.53
N ALA A 131 0.04 23.71 -12.47
CA ALA A 131 -0.81 24.82 -12.91
C ALA A 131 -1.84 24.31 -13.92
N LEU A 132 -3.12 24.38 -13.54
CA LEU A 132 -4.26 23.93 -14.35
C LEU A 132 -5.43 24.90 -14.23
N PRO A 133 -6.36 24.89 -15.21
CA PRO A 133 -7.63 25.60 -15.07
C PRO A 133 -8.41 25.08 -13.85
N LYS A 134 -9.03 25.97 -13.11
CA LYS A 134 -9.92 25.63 -12.00
C LYS A 134 -11.01 24.66 -12.46
N GLY A 135 -11.31 23.66 -11.65
CA GLY A 135 -12.32 22.65 -11.95
C GLY A 135 -11.86 21.54 -12.89
N SER A 136 -10.56 21.48 -13.23
CA SER A 136 -9.98 20.35 -13.97
C SER A 136 -10.15 19.06 -13.18
N SER A 137 -10.42 17.95 -13.85
CA SER A 137 -10.53 16.64 -13.21
C SER A 137 -9.16 16.16 -12.73
N VAL A 138 -9.10 15.77 -11.46
CA VAL A 138 -7.90 15.19 -10.84
C VAL A 138 -8.12 13.70 -10.66
N LYS A 139 -7.15 12.89 -11.11
CA LYS A 139 -7.24 11.43 -11.21
C LYS A 139 -6.19 10.74 -10.36
N SER A 140 -6.50 9.52 -9.90
CA SER A 140 -5.51 8.68 -9.24
C SER A 140 -4.41 8.25 -10.21
N VAL A 141 -3.15 8.32 -9.78
CA VAL A 141 -1.98 7.90 -10.57
C VAL A 141 -1.77 6.38 -10.56
N ALA A 142 -2.38 5.67 -9.61
CA ALA A 142 -2.22 4.23 -9.45
C ALA A 142 -3.45 3.61 -8.76
N ASN A 143 -3.52 2.27 -8.78
CA ASN A 143 -4.50 1.53 -8.01
C ASN A 143 -4.20 1.65 -6.52
N GLY A 144 -5.22 1.74 -5.68
CA GLY A 144 -5.04 1.84 -4.22
C GLY A 144 -6.33 2.02 -3.46
N VAL A 145 -6.21 2.30 -2.18
CA VAL A 145 -7.34 2.52 -1.26
C VAL A 145 -7.26 3.93 -0.69
N VAL A 146 -8.37 4.64 -0.72
CA VAL A 146 -8.47 5.99 -0.16
C VAL A 146 -8.43 5.91 1.37
N LYS A 147 -7.43 6.48 2.01
CA LYS A 147 -7.26 6.46 3.47
C LYS A 147 -7.72 7.72 4.18
N TYR A 148 -7.80 8.81 3.43
CA TYR A 148 -8.28 10.07 3.96
C TYR A 148 -8.93 10.90 2.86
N THR A 149 -10.04 11.55 3.22
CA THR A 149 -10.69 12.59 2.43
C THR A 149 -11.14 13.69 3.39
N GLY A 150 -10.83 14.93 3.12
CA GLY A 150 -11.27 16.04 3.97
C GLY A 150 -10.43 17.29 3.82
N ASP A 151 -10.71 18.25 4.67
CA ASP A 151 -10.01 19.53 4.74
C ASP A 151 -8.77 19.43 5.63
N ILE A 152 -7.64 19.92 5.14
CA ILE A 152 -6.42 20.11 5.92
C ILE A 152 -6.00 21.57 5.73
N ASN A 153 -6.32 22.43 6.71
CA ASN A 153 -6.00 23.87 6.72
C ASN A 153 -6.64 24.70 5.61
N GLY A 154 -7.85 24.38 5.20
CA GLY A 154 -8.57 25.07 4.14
C GLY A 154 -8.39 24.43 2.76
N ASP A 155 -7.58 23.36 2.65
CA ASP A 155 -7.31 22.65 1.42
C ASP A 155 -7.98 21.26 1.42
N LEU A 156 -8.93 21.03 0.54
CA LEU A 156 -9.49 19.71 0.34
C LEU A 156 -8.40 18.75 -0.17
N THR A 157 -8.24 17.67 0.55
CA THR A 157 -7.12 16.73 0.38
C THR A 157 -7.60 15.29 0.35
N VAL A 158 -6.99 14.48 -0.52
CA VAL A 158 -7.20 13.04 -0.62
C VAL A 158 -5.85 12.33 -0.45
N PHE A 159 -5.79 11.31 0.42
CA PHE A 159 -4.65 10.39 0.53
C PHE A 159 -5.06 9.01 0.05
N ILE A 160 -4.23 8.42 -0.80
CA ILE A 160 -4.42 7.07 -1.34
C ILE A 160 -3.21 6.22 -0.96
N GLN A 161 -3.48 5.03 -0.45
CA GLN A 161 -2.48 4.03 -0.12
C GLN A 161 -2.30 3.04 -1.28
N HIS A 162 -1.06 2.79 -1.66
CA HIS A 162 -0.63 1.84 -2.69
C HIS A 162 0.35 0.85 -2.05
N GLY A 163 -0.17 -0.09 -1.26
CA GLY A 163 0.65 -0.93 -0.40
C GLY A 163 1.36 -0.11 0.69
N LYS A 164 2.69 -0.05 0.68
CA LYS A 164 3.48 0.77 1.61
C LYS A 164 3.64 2.24 1.18
N TYR A 165 3.24 2.58 -0.04
CA TYR A 165 3.35 3.93 -0.60
C TYR A 165 2.06 4.71 -0.44
N PHE A 166 2.18 6.05 -0.46
CA PHE A 166 1.04 6.95 -0.40
C PHE A 166 1.16 8.03 -1.48
N SER A 167 0.06 8.31 -2.17
CA SER A 167 -0.07 9.51 -2.98
C SER A 167 -1.00 10.51 -2.30
N THR A 168 -0.67 11.80 -2.44
CA THR A 168 -1.41 12.89 -1.82
C THR A 168 -1.84 13.88 -2.90
N TYR A 169 -3.12 14.23 -2.88
CA TYR A 169 -3.74 15.20 -3.78
C TYR A 169 -4.34 16.32 -2.94
N THR A 170 -3.89 17.53 -3.16
CA THR A 170 -4.26 18.71 -2.37
C THR A 170 -4.78 19.84 -3.23
N HIS A 171 -5.28 20.91 -2.61
CA HIS A 171 -5.85 22.08 -3.32
C HIS A 171 -7.01 21.68 -4.24
N LEU A 172 -7.83 20.70 -3.81
CA LEU A 172 -9.05 20.33 -4.52
C LEU A 172 -10.19 21.29 -4.19
N SER A 173 -11.07 21.55 -5.16
CA SER A 173 -12.32 22.28 -4.94
C SER A 173 -13.48 21.37 -4.60
N SER A 174 -13.40 20.09 -4.99
CA SER A 174 -14.38 19.07 -4.64
C SER A 174 -13.72 17.69 -4.58
N ILE A 175 -14.30 16.79 -3.78
CA ILE A 175 -13.88 15.39 -3.65
C ILE A 175 -15.02 14.50 -4.10
N ASN A 176 -14.73 13.51 -4.94
CA ASN A 176 -15.69 12.56 -5.54
C ASN A 176 -15.52 11.13 -5.01
N VAL A 177 -14.63 10.93 -4.07
CA VAL A 177 -14.33 9.62 -3.48
C VAL A 177 -14.51 9.65 -1.97
N SER A 178 -14.75 8.49 -1.37
CA SER A 178 -14.94 8.33 0.07
C SER A 178 -13.78 7.58 0.70
N LYS A 179 -13.61 7.75 2.02
CA LYS A 179 -12.64 6.98 2.79
C LYS A 179 -12.92 5.47 2.64
N ASP A 180 -11.85 4.69 2.58
CA ASP A 180 -11.81 3.22 2.39
C ASP A 180 -12.35 2.73 1.05
N GLN A 181 -12.61 3.64 0.11
CA GLN A 181 -12.95 3.30 -1.27
C GLN A 181 -11.71 2.83 -2.04
N GLU A 182 -11.86 1.73 -2.78
CA GLU A 182 -10.86 1.29 -3.76
C GLU A 182 -10.92 2.15 -5.01
N VAL A 183 -9.77 2.55 -5.50
CA VAL A 183 -9.62 3.34 -6.73
C VAL A 183 -8.60 2.69 -7.65
N ARG A 184 -8.78 2.89 -8.94
CA ARG A 184 -7.83 2.47 -9.98
C ARG A 184 -7.13 3.68 -10.57
N ALA A 185 -5.99 3.44 -11.22
CA ALA A 185 -5.34 4.45 -12.04
C ALA A 185 -6.35 5.09 -13.00
N GLY A 186 -6.41 6.42 -13.06
CA GLY A 186 -7.38 7.17 -13.86
C GLY A 186 -8.74 7.43 -13.20
N THR A 187 -9.05 6.86 -12.02
CA THR A 187 -10.27 7.18 -11.28
C THR A 187 -10.29 8.65 -10.90
N ILE A 188 -11.38 9.36 -11.17
CA ILE A 188 -11.54 10.77 -10.83
C ILE A 188 -11.72 10.91 -9.31
N LEU A 189 -10.79 11.59 -8.66
CA LEU A 189 -10.77 11.84 -7.22
C LEU A 189 -11.55 13.09 -6.83
N GLY A 190 -11.57 14.07 -7.73
CA GLY A 190 -12.17 15.36 -7.50
C GLY A 190 -11.84 16.36 -8.59
N LYS A 191 -12.00 17.64 -8.28
CA LYS A 191 -11.67 18.75 -9.18
C LYS A 191 -10.64 19.65 -8.53
N SER A 192 -9.77 20.25 -9.37
CA SER A 192 -8.78 21.22 -8.93
C SER A 192 -9.43 22.48 -8.35
N GLY A 193 -8.82 23.02 -7.33
CA GLY A 193 -9.14 24.32 -6.77
C GLY A 193 -8.50 25.48 -7.53
N ILE A 194 -8.10 26.51 -6.80
CA ILE A 194 -7.36 27.69 -7.30
C ILE A 194 -5.89 27.42 -7.19
#